data_60d7c718292b2cc2ef8baabc4abfc188
#
_entry.id   60d7c718292b2cc2ef8baabc4abfc188
#
_cell.length_a   1.000
_cell.length_b   1.000
_cell.length_c   1.000
_cell.angle_alpha   90.00
_cell.angle_beta   90.00
_cell.angle_gamma   90.00
#
_symmetry.space_group_name_H-M   'P 1'
#
loop_
_entity.id
_entity.type
_entity.pdbx_description
1 polymer ?
#
loop_
_entity_poly.entity_id
_entity_poly.type
_entity_poly.pdbx_seq_one_letter_code
_entity_poly.pdbx_strand_id
1 'polypeptide(L)'
;KNLLLTPDRELRRKIQEMRLARALERNLTKTEILELYLNRIYLGARAYGVEAAAERYFDKPATELTLAEAALLAALPKAPSRLDPTVNLDAARARAAQVLAAMEAAGYITATEHAEALAEPAEPVADTSDPNATSNWGHAFDMALAEAQRLVPGDVPDLVIRTTLDPDLARTAQETVESALAEEGEAEHAGEAAIVLLAPDGAIRAFAGGRDYTQSQ
;
A
#
# COMPACT_ATOMS: atom_id res chain seq x y z
N LYS A 1 -1.71 -17.27 6.43
CA LYS A 1 -0.41 -17.94 6.32
C LYS A 1 0.73 -17.00 6.73
N ASN A 2 0.86 -15.85 6.10
CA ASN A 2 1.97 -14.92 6.29
C ASN A 2 1.95 -14.15 7.62
N LEU A 3 0.86 -14.23 8.37
CA LEU A 3 0.64 -13.50 9.64
C LEU A 3 1.07 -14.28 10.89
N LEU A 4 1.16 -15.60 10.81
CA LEU A 4 1.27 -16.45 11.99
C LEU A 4 2.41 -17.48 11.93
N LEU A 5 3.18 -17.53 10.84
CA LEU A 5 4.20 -18.56 10.61
C LEU A 5 5.46 -18.00 9.96
N THR A 6 6.61 -18.52 10.36
CA THR A 6 7.91 -18.19 9.79
C THR A 6 8.02 -18.62 8.31
N PRO A 7 8.86 -17.96 7.48
CA PRO A 7 8.99 -18.26 6.05
C PRO A 7 9.71 -19.57 5.72
N ASP A 8 10.16 -20.35 6.72
CA ASP A 8 10.91 -21.59 6.52
C ASP A 8 10.10 -22.66 5.79
N ARG A 9 10.73 -23.35 4.84
CA ARG A 9 10.10 -24.36 3.96
C ARG A 9 10.06 -25.77 4.56
N GLU A 10 10.03 -25.92 5.86
CA GLU A 10 10.07 -27.22 6.53
C GLU A 10 8.70 -27.91 6.62
N LEU A 11 8.71 -29.25 6.65
CA LEU A 11 7.53 -30.09 6.81
C LEU A 11 6.75 -29.75 8.11
N ARG A 12 7.49 -29.35 9.14
CA ARG A 12 6.94 -28.91 10.43
C ARG A 12 6.01 -27.72 10.29
N ARG A 13 6.39 -26.73 9.46
CA ARG A 13 5.56 -25.55 9.14
C ARG A 13 4.26 -25.97 8.44
N LYS A 14 4.31 -26.92 7.51
CA LYS A 14 3.10 -27.43 6.83
C LYS A 14 2.10 -28.08 7.77
N ILE A 15 2.60 -28.82 8.78
CA ILE A 15 1.75 -29.43 9.81
C ILE A 15 1.12 -28.30 10.68
N GLN A 16 1.88 -27.27 11.01
CA GLN A 16 1.36 -26.11 11.76
C GLN A 16 0.31 -25.36 10.96
N GLU A 17 0.55 -25.10 9.65
CA GLU A 17 -0.44 -24.50 8.75
C GLU A 17 -1.76 -25.28 8.73
N MET A 18 -1.69 -26.62 8.59
CA MET A 18 -2.89 -27.47 8.60
C MET A 18 -3.65 -27.43 9.94
N ARG A 19 -2.92 -27.45 11.06
CA ARG A 19 -3.54 -27.39 12.39
C ARG A 19 -4.23 -26.04 12.61
N LEU A 20 -3.57 -24.95 12.20
CA LEU A 20 -4.11 -23.61 12.31
C LEU A 20 -5.35 -23.41 11.40
N ALA A 21 -5.28 -23.83 10.14
CA ALA A 21 -6.42 -23.79 9.23
C ALA A 21 -7.63 -24.53 9.79
N ARG A 22 -7.39 -25.72 10.36
CA ARG A 22 -8.46 -26.52 10.99
C ARG A 22 -9.01 -25.89 12.27
N ALA A 23 -8.18 -25.16 13.02
CA ALA A 23 -8.62 -24.41 14.19
C ALA A 23 -9.47 -23.20 13.77
N LEU A 24 -9.08 -22.47 12.73
CA LEU A 24 -9.87 -21.38 12.17
C LEU A 24 -11.24 -21.87 11.68
N GLU A 25 -11.29 -22.94 10.88
CA GLU A 25 -12.55 -23.52 10.37
C GLU A 25 -13.49 -24.06 11.45
N ARG A 26 -12.98 -24.37 12.65
CA ARG A 26 -13.81 -24.80 13.78
C ARG A 26 -14.42 -23.64 14.55
N ASN A 27 -13.78 -22.49 14.55
CA ASN A 27 -14.15 -21.34 15.38
C ASN A 27 -14.78 -20.19 14.58
N LEU A 28 -14.58 -20.17 13.27
CA LEU A 28 -15.04 -19.12 12.38
C LEU A 28 -15.84 -19.70 11.21
N THR A 29 -16.86 -18.98 10.79
CA THR A 29 -17.59 -19.24 9.56
C THR A 29 -16.74 -18.96 8.33
N LYS A 30 -17.13 -19.48 7.16
CA LYS A 30 -16.44 -19.16 5.90
C LYS A 30 -16.46 -17.67 5.58
N THR A 31 -17.54 -16.97 5.93
CA THR A 31 -17.66 -15.51 5.74
C THR A 31 -16.67 -14.77 6.62
N GLU A 32 -16.56 -15.11 7.89
CA GLU A 32 -15.59 -14.48 8.80
C GLU A 32 -14.14 -14.74 8.37
N ILE A 33 -13.84 -15.95 7.89
CA ILE A 33 -12.50 -16.26 7.33
C ILE A 33 -12.22 -15.44 6.09
N LEU A 34 -13.20 -15.27 5.20
CA LEU A 34 -13.06 -14.46 4.00
C LEU A 34 -12.86 -12.98 4.33
N GLU A 35 -13.63 -12.46 5.28
CA GLU A 35 -13.52 -11.09 5.76
C GLU A 35 -12.12 -10.82 6.34
N LEU A 36 -11.62 -11.69 7.22
CA LEU A 36 -10.25 -11.60 7.75
C LEU A 36 -9.19 -11.66 6.64
N TYR A 37 -9.41 -12.49 5.62
CA TYR A 37 -8.51 -12.59 4.49
C TYR A 37 -8.50 -11.30 3.66
N LEU A 38 -9.68 -10.79 3.29
CA LEU A 38 -9.82 -9.58 2.47
C LEU A 38 -9.30 -8.33 3.18
N ASN A 39 -9.43 -8.27 4.51
CA ASN A 39 -8.93 -7.14 5.30
C ASN A 39 -7.39 -7.14 5.49
N ARG A 40 -6.70 -8.26 5.18
CA ARG A 40 -5.27 -8.40 5.49
C ARG A 40 -4.38 -8.82 4.34
N ILE A 41 -4.96 -9.15 3.21
CA ILE A 41 -4.16 -9.60 2.07
C ILE A 41 -3.34 -8.44 1.49
N TYR A 42 -2.07 -8.70 1.19
CA TYR A 42 -1.24 -7.74 0.50
C TYR A 42 -1.60 -7.68 -1.00
N LEU A 43 -1.90 -6.51 -1.51
CA LEU A 43 -2.38 -6.27 -2.87
C LEU A 43 -1.44 -5.37 -3.71
N GLY A 44 -0.20 -5.21 -3.29
CA GLY A 44 0.77 -4.34 -3.99
C GLY A 44 0.73 -2.90 -3.47
N ALA A 45 1.63 -2.04 -3.95
CA ALA A 45 1.72 -0.61 -3.63
C ALA A 45 1.54 -0.27 -2.12
N ARG A 46 2.03 -1.14 -1.23
CA ARG A 46 1.87 -1.07 0.24
C ARG A 46 0.42 -1.18 0.73
N ALA A 47 -0.53 -1.55 -0.13
CA ALA A 47 -1.93 -1.75 0.26
C ALA A 47 -2.14 -3.12 0.90
N TYR A 48 -2.60 -3.14 2.14
CA TYR A 48 -3.02 -4.32 2.89
C TYR A 48 -4.53 -4.27 3.11
N GLY A 49 -5.23 -5.24 2.58
CA GLY A 49 -6.68 -5.32 2.55
C GLY A 49 -7.30 -4.67 1.32
N VAL A 50 -8.53 -5.10 1.01
CA VAL A 50 -9.26 -4.69 -0.20
C VAL A 50 -9.65 -3.22 -0.14
N GLU A 51 -10.02 -2.71 1.04
CA GLU A 51 -10.38 -1.30 1.22
C GLU A 51 -9.21 -0.38 0.90
N ALA A 52 -8.06 -0.62 1.53
CA ALA A 52 -6.85 0.16 1.26
C ALA A 52 -6.40 0.06 -0.20
N ALA A 53 -6.63 -1.09 -0.86
CA ALA A 53 -6.31 -1.25 -2.27
C ALA A 53 -7.31 -0.52 -3.18
N ALA A 54 -8.59 -0.49 -2.82
CA ALA A 54 -9.62 0.26 -3.55
C ALA A 54 -9.35 1.76 -3.51
N GLU A 55 -9.08 2.29 -2.33
CA GLU A 55 -8.65 3.69 -2.15
C GLU A 55 -7.36 3.98 -2.92
N ARG A 56 -6.36 3.11 -2.79
CA ARG A 56 -5.04 3.28 -3.42
C ARG A 56 -5.08 3.29 -4.94
N TYR A 57 -5.82 2.36 -5.55
CA TYR A 57 -5.82 2.19 -7.00
C TYR A 57 -6.96 2.91 -7.71
N PHE A 58 -8.06 3.22 -7.01
CA PHE A 58 -9.27 3.76 -7.64
C PHE A 58 -9.84 5.00 -6.95
N ASP A 59 -9.25 5.44 -5.83
CA ASP A 59 -9.68 6.61 -5.04
C ASP A 59 -11.17 6.52 -4.63
N LYS A 60 -11.61 5.32 -4.24
CA LYS A 60 -12.97 5.06 -3.79
C LYS A 60 -13.04 3.88 -2.82
N PRO A 61 -14.10 3.81 -1.99
CA PRO A 61 -14.29 2.68 -1.09
C PRO A 61 -14.53 1.37 -1.86
N ALA A 62 -14.17 0.24 -1.25
CA ALA A 62 -14.33 -1.08 -1.87
C ALA A 62 -15.78 -1.42 -2.26
N THR A 63 -16.77 -0.83 -1.59
CA THR A 63 -18.20 -0.99 -1.88
C THR A 63 -18.64 -0.36 -3.20
N GLU A 64 -17.85 0.54 -3.77
CA GLU A 64 -18.12 1.26 -5.02
C GLU A 64 -17.34 0.73 -6.22
N LEU A 65 -16.57 -0.36 -6.02
CA LEU A 65 -15.82 -0.99 -7.09
C LEU A 65 -16.75 -1.57 -8.16
N THR A 66 -16.40 -1.31 -9.41
CA THR A 66 -16.99 -2.01 -10.55
C THR A 66 -16.52 -3.47 -10.61
N LEU A 67 -17.18 -4.30 -11.39
CA LEU A 67 -16.78 -5.69 -11.59
C LEU A 67 -15.36 -5.81 -12.17
N ALA A 68 -14.99 -4.94 -13.11
CA ALA A 68 -13.65 -4.91 -13.68
C ALA A 68 -12.57 -4.55 -12.65
N GLU A 69 -12.83 -3.56 -11.80
CA GLU A 69 -11.93 -3.14 -10.71
C GLU A 69 -11.79 -4.23 -9.64
N ALA A 70 -12.89 -4.83 -9.22
CA ALA A 70 -12.87 -5.94 -8.27
C ALA A 70 -12.09 -7.14 -8.81
N ALA A 71 -12.25 -7.47 -10.11
CA ALA A 71 -11.49 -8.52 -10.77
C ALA A 71 -9.99 -8.19 -10.87
N LEU A 72 -9.65 -6.92 -11.07
CA LEU A 72 -8.25 -6.47 -11.07
C LEU A 72 -7.63 -6.64 -9.68
N LEU A 73 -8.30 -6.19 -8.60
CA LEU A 73 -7.81 -6.43 -7.23
C LEU A 73 -7.69 -7.93 -6.92
N ALA A 74 -8.65 -8.75 -7.34
CA ALA A 74 -8.61 -10.19 -7.16
C ALA A 74 -7.48 -10.89 -7.95
N ALA A 75 -6.92 -10.24 -8.95
CA ALA A 75 -5.78 -10.73 -9.72
C ALA A 75 -4.44 -10.57 -8.98
N LEU A 76 -4.31 -9.55 -8.13
CA LEU A 76 -3.04 -9.14 -7.50
C LEU A 76 -2.42 -10.15 -6.53
N PRO A 77 -3.18 -10.93 -5.72
CA PRO A 77 -2.60 -11.86 -4.76
C PRO A 77 -1.64 -12.90 -5.33
N LYS A 78 -1.73 -13.18 -6.61
CA LYS A 78 -0.85 -14.13 -7.31
C LYS A 78 0.59 -13.66 -7.36
N ALA A 79 0.81 -12.36 -7.57
CA ALA A 79 2.13 -11.73 -7.65
C ALA A 79 1.99 -10.21 -7.47
N PRO A 80 1.73 -9.71 -6.25
CA PRO A 80 1.31 -8.34 -6.01
C PRO A 80 2.24 -7.28 -6.59
N SER A 81 3.56 -7.43 -6.40
CA SER A 81 4.54 -6.47 -6.91
C SER A 81 4.70 -6.53 -8.45
N ARG A 82 4.50 -7.69 -9.08
CA ARG A 82 4.64 -7.84 -10.54
C ARG A 82 3.38 -7.44 -11.29
N LEU A 83 2.24 -7.61 -10.66
CA LEU A 83 0.92 -7.28 -11.21
C LEU A 83 0.42 -5.94 -10.67
N ASP A 84 1.29 -5.16 -10.03
CA ASP A 84 0.96 -3.81 -9.58
C ASP A 84 0.49 -2.98 -10.78
N PRO A 85 -0.78 -2.52 -10.81
CA PRO A 85 -1.34 -1.83 -11.96
C PRO A 85 -0.72 -0.44 -12.18
N THR A 86 -0.07 0.15 -11.18
CA THR A 86 0.67 1.41 -11.34
C THR A 86 1.99 1.23 -12.10
N VAL A 87 2.51 0.00 -12.10
CA VAL A 87 3.79 -0.34 -12.76
C VAL A 87 3.56 -1.15 -14.05
N ASN A 88 2.61 -2.07 -14.05
CA ASN A 88 2.37 -3.01 -15.16
C ASN A 88 0.88 -3.27 -15.37
N LEU A 89 0.18 -2.25 -15.87
CA LEU A 89 -1.26 -2.28 -16.07
C LEU A 89 -1.71 -3.38 -17.03
N ASP A 90 -0.97 -3.59 -18.13
CA ASP A 90 -1.31 -4.61 -19.12
C ASP A 90 -1.28 -6.03 -18.54
N ALA A 91 -0.27 -6.35 -17.73
CA ALA A 91 -0.20 -7.64 -17.07
C ALA A 91 -1.30 -7.80 -15.99
N ALA A 92 -1.63 -6.73 -15.28
CA ALA A 92 -2.73 -6.72 -14.32
C ALA A 92 -4.08 -6.96 -15.00
N ARG A 93 -4.37 -6.25 -16.09
CA ARG A 93 -5.58 -6.41 -16.90
C ARG A 93 -5.68 -7.81 -17.54
N ALA A 94 -4.59 -8.30 -18.10
CA ALA A 94 -4.55 -9.67 -18.66
C ALA A 94 -4.85 -10.74 -17.58
N ARG A 95 -4.41 -10.51 -16.34
CA ARG A 95 -4.74 -11.41 -15.22
C ARG A 95 -6.17 -11.22 -14.75
N ALA A 96 -6.71 -9.99 -14.70
CA ALA A 96 -8.10 -9.70 -14.37
C ALA A 96 -9.07 -10.37 -15.35
N ALA A 97 -8.76 -10.35 -16.63
CA ALA A 97 -9.54 -11.07 -17.65
C ALA A 97 -9.63 -12.58 -17.36
N GLN A 98 -8.55 -13.20 -16.85
CA GLN A 98 -8.59 -14.61 -16.44
C GLN A 98 -9.47 -14.82 -15.17
N VAL A 99 -9.52 -13.84 -14.27
CA VAL A 99 -10.41 -13.88 -13.11
C VAL A 99 -11.86 -13.80 -13.56
N LEU A 100 -12.20 -12.84 -14.43
CA LEU A 100 -13.55 -12.70 -14.99
C LEU A 100 -14.00 -13.98 -15.71
N ALA A 101 -13.16 -14.58 -16.54
CA ALA A 101 -13.47 -15.84 -17.20
C ALA A 101 -13.71 -16.99 -16.21
N ALA A 102 -12.94 -17.04 -15.11
CA ALA A 102 -13.15 -18.02 -14.05
C ALA A 102 -14.46 -17.77 -13.28
N MET A 103 -14.84 -16.51 -13.05
CA MET A 103 -16.11 -16.13 -12.41
C MET A 103 -17.31 -16.54 -13.28
N GLU A 104 -17.26 -16.31 -14.60
CA GLU A 104 -18.29 -16.76 -15.54
C GLU A 104 -18.38 -18.29 -15.54
N ALA A 105 -17.26 -18.99 -15.70
CA ALA A 105 -17.23 -20.46 -15.68
C ALA A 105 -17.78 -21.05 -14.39
N ALA A 106 -17.64 -20.36 -13.26
CA ALA A 106 -18.17 -20.76 -11.95
C ALA A 106 -19.64 -20.30 -11.74
N GLY A 107 -20.23 -19.55 -12.67
CA GLY A 107 -21.60 -19.06 -12.60
C GLY A 107 -21.81 -17.89 -11.63
N TYR A 108 -20.76 -17.17 -11.25
CA TYR A 108 -20.86 -15.98 -10.40
C TYR A 108 -21.27 -14.74 -11.19
N ILE A 109 -20.94 -14.70 -12.48
CA ILE A 109 -21.34 -13.63 -13.40
C ILE A 109 -21.88 -14.25 -14.70
N THR A 110 -22.69 -13.49 -15.42
CA THR A 110 -23.20 -13.86 -16.75
C THR A 110 -22.17 -13.55 -17.84
N ALA A 111 -22.35 -14.13 -19.04
CA ALA A 111 -21.52 -13.80 -20.21
C ALA A 111 -21.63 -12.32 -20.60
N THR A 112 -22.80 -11.69 -20.36
CA THR A 112 -23.02 -10.26 -20.63
C THR A 112 -22.16 -9.41 -19.68
N GLU A 113 -22.25 -9.65 -18.37
CA GLU A 113 -21.45 -8.94 -17.35
C GLU A 113 -19.94 -9.12 -17.58
N HIS A 114 -19.52 -10.32 -18.00
CA HIS A 114 -18.12 -10.56 -18.38
C HIS A 114 -17.70 -9.70 -19.57
N ALA A 115 -18.52 -9.67 -20.63
CA ALA A 115 -18.24 -8.88 -21.84
C ALA A 115 -18.21 -7.38 -21.54
N GLU A 116 -19.13 -6.87 -20.71
CA GLU A 116 -19.15 -5.47 -20.27
C GLU A 116 -17.90 -5.12 -19.45
N ALA A 117 -17.51 -5.96 -18.50
CA ALA A 117 -16.30 -5.74 -17.70
C ALA A 117 -15.00 -5.77 -18.52
N LEU A 118 -14.97 -6.51 -19.65
CA LEU A 118 -13.84 -6.46 -20.58
C LEU A 118 -13.87 -5.24 -21.51
N ALA A 119 -15.07 -4.74 -21.85
CA ALA A 119 -15.23 -3.56 -22.68
C ALA A 119 -14.90 -2.26 -21.94
N GLU A 120 -15.14 -2.24 -20.63
CA GLU A 120 -14.81 -1.15 -19.71
C GLU A 120 -13.78 -1.62 -18.68
N PRO A 121 -12.51 -1.82 -19.06
CA PRO A 121 -11.49 -2.34 -18.18
C PRO A 121 -11.16 -1.35 -17.07
N ALA A 122 -10.77 -1.87 -15.91
CA ALA A 122 -10.35 -1.05 -14.79
C ALA A 122 -9.23 -0.06 -15.17
N GLU A 123 -9.41 1.19 -14.80
CA GLU A 123 -8.41 2.25 -14.96
C GLU A 123 -7.99 2.74 -13.57
N PRO A 124 -6.82 2.29 -13.09
CA PRO A 124 -6.27 2.83 -11.86
C PRO A 124 -6.07 4.32 -11.99
N VAL A 125 -6.43 5.05 -10.94
CA VAL A 125 -6.10 6.48 -10.84
C VAL A 125 -4.59 6.57 -10.99
N ALA A 126 -4.13 7.43 -11.89
CA ALA A 126 -2.71 7.73 -11.96
C ALA A 126 -2.25 8.06 -10.53
N ASP A 127 -1.19 7.40 -10.10
CA ASP A 127 -0.66 7.60 -8.76
C ASP A 127 -0.35 9.08 -8.55
N THR A 128 -1.36 9.83 -8.11
CA THR A 128 -1.19 11.22 -7.70
C THR A 128 -0.56 11.30 -6.31
N SER A 129 -0.53 10.19 -5.58
CA SER A 129 0.46 9.99 -4.55
C SER A 129 1.76 9.63 -5.28
N ASP A 130 2.44 10.67 -5.74
CA ASP A 130 3.81 10.61 -6.22
C ASP A 130 4.58 9.60 -5.34
N PRO A 131 5.19 8.52 -5.92
CA PRO A 131 6.13 7.70 -5.16
C PRO A 131 7.21 8.58 -4.52
N ASN A 132 7.52 9.74 -5.13
CA ASN A 132 8.31 10.80 -4.54
C ASN A 132 7.58 11.54 -3.41
N ALA A 133 6.26 11.68 -3.40
CA ALA A 133 5.56 12.25 -2.24
C ALA A 133 5.74 11.38 -0.99
N THR A 134 5.77 10.07 -1.14
CA THR A 134 6.16 9.15 -0.04
C THR A 134 7.67 9.11 0.15
N SER A 135 8.49 9.30 -0.89
CA SER A 135 9.95 9.39 -0.75
C SER A 135 10.35 10.68 -0.05
N ASN A 136 9.69 11.79 -0.37
CA ASN A 136 9.94 13.09 0.26
C ASN A 136 9.52 13.11 1.75
N TRP A 137 8.59 12.23 2.15
CA TRP A 137 8.14 12.09 3.54
C TRP A 137 8.77 10.90 4.27
N GLY A 138 9.63 10.13 3.61
CA GLY A 138 10.21 8.91 4.15
C GLY A 138 10.88 9.12 5.50
N HIS A 139 11.72 10.15 5.62
CA HIS A 139 12.37 10.50 6.89
C HIS A 139 11.37 10.88 8.00
N ALA A 140 10.30 11.60 7.64
CA ALA A 140 9.25 11.98 8.59
C ALA A 140 8.44 10.76 9.06
N PHE A 141 8.17 9.82 8.16
CA PHE A 141 7.49 8.56 8.49
C PHE A 141 8.36 7.65 9.36
N ASP A 142 9.64 7.52 9.08
CA ASP A 142 10.58 6.74 9.89
C ASP A 142 10.67 7.30 11.30
N MET A 143 10.77 8.62 11.43
CA MET A 143 10.78 9.30 12.72
C MET A 143 9.47 9.09 13.49
N ALA A 144 8.32 9.23 12.82
CA ALA A 144 7.01 9.00 13.42
C ALA A 144 6.83 7.55 13.86
N LEU A 145 7.29 6.60 13.05
CA LEU A 145 7.24 5.16 13.37
C LEU A 145 8.15 4.82 14.56
N ALA A 146 9.37 5.34 14.58
CA ALA A 146 10.31 5.13 15.68
C ALA A 146 9.76 5.69 17.01
N GLU A 147 9.16 6.88 16.98
CA GLU A 147 8.53 7.47 18.14
C GLU A 147 7.29 6.69 18.59
N ALA A 148 6.46 6.23 17.65
CA ALA A 148 5.31 5.40 17.96
C ALA A 148 5.71 4.08 18.62
N GLN A 149 6.76 3.42 18.13
CA GLN A 149 7.30 2.19 18.72
C GLN A 149 7.86 2.43 20.12
N ARG A 150 8.42 3.60 20.39
CA ARG A 150 8.89 3.99 21.72
C ARG A 150 7.74 4.21 22.70
N LEU A 151 6.63 4.80 22.22
CA LEU A 151 5.45 5.12 23.04
C LEU A 151 4.55 3.91 23.31
N VAL A 152 4.50 2.97 22.35
CA VAL A 152 3.67 1.77 22.43
C VAL A 152 4.57 0.54 22.27
N PRO A 153 5.27 0.12 23.33
CA PRO A 153 6.12 -1.06 23.26
C PRO A 153 5.27 -2.33 23.19
N GLY A 154 5.62 -3.22 22.28
CA GLY A 154 4.98 -4.52 22.08
C GLY A 154 4.55 -4.76 20.64
N ASP A 155 4.07 -5.98 20.36
CA ASP A 155 3.55 -6.35 19.04
C ASP A 155 2.11 -5.85 18.92
N VAL A 156 1.92 -4.66 18.35
CA VAL A 156 0.61 -4.03 18.11
C VAL A 156 0.22 -4.33 16.67
N PRO A 157 -0.87 -5.09 16.42
CA PRO A 157 -1.21 -5.54 15.08
C PRO A 157 -1.63 -4.41 14.13
N ASP A 158 -2.24 -3.34 14.64
CA ASP A 158 -2.70 -2.21 13.85
C ASP A 158 -2.45 -0.90 14.61
N LEU A 159 -1.71 0.02 14.01
CA LEU A 159 -1.37 1.30 14.61
C LEU A 159 -1.70 2.44 13.64
N VAL A 160 -2.56 3.37 14.07
CA VAL A 160 -2.83 4.61 13.34
C VAL A 160 -2.01 5.74 13.99
N ILE A 161 -1.03 6.25 13.26
CA ILE A 161 -0.16 7.33 13.71
C ILE A 161 -0.68 8.65 13.14
N ARG A 162 -1.19 9.54 13.99
CA ARG A 162 -1.53 10.91 13.62
C ARG A 162 -0.35 11.82 13.96
N THR A 163 0.22 12.42 12.93
CA THR A 163 1.33 13.36 13.09
C THR A 163 0.82 14.80 13.20
N THR A 164 1.72 15.70 13.59
CA THR A 164 1.48 17.14 13.60
C THR A 164 1.93 17.82 12.30
N LEU A 165 2.36 17.05 11.32
CA LEU A 165 2.85 17.55 10.05
C LEU A 165 1.72 18.22 9.26
N ASP A 166 2.05 19.33 8.64
CA ASP A 166 1.20 20.05 7.70
C ASP A 166 1.67 19.71 6.26
N PRO A 167 0.80 19.13 5.42
CA PRO A 167 1.17 18.69 4.08
C PRO A 167 1.69 19.83 3.17
N ASP A 168 1.11 21.01 3.28
CA ASP A 168 1.49 22.15 2.44
C ASP A 168 2.83 22.74 2.87
N LEU A 169 3.05 22.87 4.18
CA LEU A 169 4.34 23.29 4.71
C LEU A 169 5.45 22.27 4.41
N ALA A 170 5.16 20.98 4.49
CA ALA A 170 6.13 19.95 4.18
C ALA A 170 6.52 19.92 2.71
N ARG A 171 5.55 20.12 1.80
CA ARG A 171 5.81 20.28 0.36
C ARG A 171 6.68 21.51 0.10
N THR A 172 6.34 22.65 0.67
CA THR A 172 7.12 23.88 0.54
C THR A 172 8.55 23.72 1.07
N ALA A 173 8.73 23.04 2.20
CA ALA A 173 10.06 22.75 2.75
C ALA A 173 10.90 21.90 1.79
N GLN A 174 10.30 20.86 1.19
CA GLN A 174 10.98 19.99 0.24
C GLN A 174 11.38 20.75 -1.03
N GLU A 175 10.45 21.48 -1.65
CA GLU A 175 10.70 22.32 -2.81
C GLU A 175 11.81 23.34 -2.55
N THR A 176 11.84 23.91 -1.34
CA THR A 176 12.89 24.86 -0.94
C THR A 176 14.26 24.19 -0.86
N VAL A 177 14.36 22.98 -0.27
CA VAL A 177 15.61 22.20 -0.22
C VAL A 177 16.10 21.87 -1.62
N GLU A 178 15.21 21.37 -2.47
CA GLU A 178 15.55 20.99 -3.85
C GLU A 178 16.04 22.20 -4.67
N SER A 179 15.33 23.33 -4.59
CA SER A 179 15.69 24.58 -5.29
C SER A 179 17.03 25.11 -4.82
N ALA A 180 17.22 25.23 -3.51
CA ALA A 180 18.48 25.72 -2.94
C ALA A 180 19.69 24.85 -3.33
N LEU A 181 19.53 23.51 -3.27
CA LEU A 181 20.57 22.60 -3.69
C LEU A 181 20.83 22.60 -5.20
N ALA A 182 19.81 22.88 -6.01
CA ALA A 182 19.96 23.00 -7.46
C ALA A 182 20.67 24.31 -7.86
N GLU A 183 20.38 25.42 -7.17
CA GLU A 183 20.89 26.74 -7.49
C GLU A 183 22.29 26.99 -6.90
N GLU A 184 22.53 26.60 -5.65
CA GLU A 184 23.74 26.98 -4.90
C GLU A 184 24.56 25.76 -4.45
N GLY A 185 24.01 24.55 -4.48
CA GLY A 185 24.62 23.35 -3.91
C GLY A 185 26.01 23.03 -4.48
N GLU A 186 26.23 23.21 -5.79
CA GLU A 186 27.52 22.96 -6.42
C GLU A 186 28.55 24.00 -6.01
N ALA A 187 28.15 25.27 -5.95
CA ALA A 187 29.03 26.41 -5.60
C ALA A 187 29.48 26.32 -4.12
N GLU A 188 28.58 25.87 -3.23
CA GLU A 188 28.81 25.76 -1.79
C GLU A 188 29.31 24.37 -1.38
N HIS A 189 29.55 23.46 -2.32
CA HIS A 189 29.91 22.07 -2.07
C HIS A 189 28.94 21.33 -1.17
N ALA A 190 27.64 21.73 -1.21
CA ALA A 190 26.54 21.12 -0.45
C ALA A 190 25.80 20.07 -1.29
N GLY A 191 25.92 18.79 -0.92
CA GLY A 191 25.20 17.69 -1.58
C GLY A 191 23.80 17.48 -1.03
N GLU A 192 23.61 17.80 0.25
CA GLU A 192 22.37 17.60 0.99
C GLU A 192 22.06 18.78 1.89
N ALA A 193 20.76 18.97 2.16
CA ALA A 193 20.27 19.98 3.11
C ALA A 193 19.01 19.47 3.80
N ALA A 194 18.67 20.00 4.95
CA ALA A 194 17.45 19.63 5.67
C ALA A 194 16.78 20.88 6.25
N ILE A 195 15.44 20.85 6.31
CA ILE A 195 14.61 21.86 6.94
C ILE A 195 13.69 21.19 7.97
N VAL A 196 13.60 21.78 9.15
CA VAL A 196 12.62 21.41 10.18
C VAL A 196 11.88 22.66 10.59
N LEU A 197 10.55 22.66 10.45
CA LEU A 197 9.68 23.72 10.93
C LEU A 197 8.99 23.30 12.23
N LEU A 198 9.16 24.10 13.27
CA LEU A 198 8.56 23.90 14.58
C LEU A 198 7.52 24.99 14.86
N ALA A 199 6.37 24.58 15.41
CA ALA A 199 5.44 25.52 16.00
C ALA A 199 5.92 25.99 17.39
N PRO A 200 5.39 27.09 17.93
CA PRO A 200 5.80 27.60 19.26
C PRO A 200 5.56 26.62 20.40
N ASP A 201 4.68 25.66 20.25
CA ASP A 201 4.40 24.57 21.19
C ASP A 201 5.38 23.39 21.07
N GLY A 202 6.35 23.46 20.15
CA GLY A 202 7.33 22.42 19.89
C GLY A 202 6.87 21.35 18.89
N ALA A 203 5.65 21.43 18.34
CA ALA A 203 5.17 20.47 17.36
C ALA A 203 5.90 20.65 16.02
N ILE A 204 6.36 19.54 15.43
CA ILE A 204 6.97 19.54 14.09
C ILE A 204 5.86 19.70 13.07
N ARG A 205 5.90 20.80 12.29
CA ARG A 205 4.93 21.10 11.23
C ARG A 205 5.41 20.69 9.84
N ALA A 206 6.71 20.76 9.61
CA ALA A 206 7.32 20.25 8.38
C ALA A 206 8.70 19.68 8.67
N PHE A 207 9.06 18.70 7.89
CA PHE A 207 10.38 18.09 7.91
C PHE A 207 10.73 17.66 6.48
N ALA A 208 11.84 18.20 5.96
CA ALA A 208 12.42 17.81 4.69
C ALA A 208 13.89 17.44 4.94
N GLY A 209 14.31 16.26 4.52
CA GLY A 209 15.67 15.76 4.70
C GLY A 209 16.24 15.19 3.42
N GLY A 210 17.24 15.90 2.85
CA GLY A 210 17.90 15.47 1.61
C GLY A 210 17.09 15.72 0.33
N ARG A 211 17.73 15.42 -0.82
CA ARG A 211 17.08 15.50 -2.13
C ARG A 211 16.14 14.34 -2.37
N ASP A 212 16.53 13.15 -1.93
CA ASP A 212 15.80 11.90 -2.20
C ASP A 212 16.04 10.94 -1.03
N TYR A 213 14.95 10.60 -0.33
CA TYR A 213 14.98 9.65 0.77
C TYR A 213 15.56 8.28 0.37
N THR A 214 15.34 7.85 -0.88
CA THR A 214 15.81 6.54 -1.36
C THR A 214 17.33 6.47 -1.58
N GLN A 215 17.98 7.63 -1.70
CA GLN A 215 19.42 7.74 -1.92
C GLN A 215 20.21 8.08 -0.64
N SER A 216 19.53 8.58 0.39
CA SER A 216 20.15 9.05 1.65
C SER A 216 20.01 8.07 2.83
N GLN A 217 19.79 6.76 2.55
CA GLN A 217 19.79 5.69 3.56
C GLN A 217 21.15 5.08 3.79
#